data_c196b4d5d2d857e79acc1cad39d41879
#
_entry.id   c196b4d5d2d857e79acc1cad39d41879
#
_cell.length_a   1.000
_cell.length_b   1.000
_cell.length_c   1.000
_cell.angle_alpha   90.00
_cell.angle_beta   90.00
_cell.angle_gamma   90.00
#
_symmetry.space_group_name_H-M   'P 1'
#
loop_
_entity.id
_entity.type
_entity.pdbx_description
1 polymer ?
#
loop_
_entity_poly.entity_id
_entity_poly.type
_entity_poly.pdbx_seq_one_letter_code
_entity_poly.pdbx_strand_id
1 'polypeptide(L)'
;MMGKQSFFVLAFLLLAACSGGEQGVTTADPGDPVIVLSEGECDVTCPVYDMTLHPDGSYLLNGVRFVKSAGVSEGAIGSSAWAEAEKALEDAGFWTIPADQTSSDHPSCQPGTPTASVTWRTQEGKQKTLKYRPGCGGEEGRALIPALRAALHFDDLIWTDERFAPDGSR
;
A
#
# COMPACT_ATOMS: atom_id res chain seq x y z
N MET A 1 -22.81 62.02 50.06
CA MET A 1 -22.34 60.66 50.40
C MET A 1 -21.97 59.99 49.09
N MET A 2 -20.67 59.93 48.83
CA MET A 2 -20.08 59.49 47.54
C MET A 2 -19.69 58.03 47.65
N GLY A 3 -20.34 57.15 46.84
CA GLY A 3 -20.00 55.76 46.71
C GLY A 3 -18.95 55.56 45.60
N LYS A 4 -17.77 55.06 46.01
CA LYS A 4 -16.69 54.67 45.09
C LYS A 4 -17.03 53.38 44.40
N GLN A 5 -17.18 53.40 43.07
CA GLN A 5 -17.20 52.20 42.22
C GLN A 5 -15.77 51.80 41.87
N SER A 6 -15.36 50.62 42.34
CA SER A 6 -14.13 49.94 41.92
C SER A 6 -14.38 49.19 40.62
N PHE A 7 -13.71 49.61 39.57
CA PHE A 7 -13.62 48.85 38.31
C PHE A 7 -12.55 47.77 38.45
N PHE A 8 -12.99 46.51 38.49
CA PHE A 8 -12.08 45.37 38.29
C PHE A 8 -11.90 45.12 36.79
N VAL A 9 -10.74 45.43 36.28
CA VAL A 9 -10.30 45.05 34.95
C VAL A 9 -9.84 43.61 34.98
N LEU A 10 -10.65 42.72 34.47
CA LEU A 10 -10.28 41.31 34.28
C LEU A 10 -9.48 41.17 32.98
N ALA A 11 -8.17 41.03 33.09
CA ALA A 11 -7.30 40.72 31.97
C ALA A 11 -7.46 39.27 31.60
N PHE A 12 -8.12 39.01 30.45
CA PHE A 12 -8.15 37.69 29.83
C PHE A 12 -6.83 37.43 29.12
N LEU A 13 -6.01 36.57 29.70
CA LEU A 13 -4.84 35.96 29.03
C LEU A 13 -5.35 34.89 28.07
N LEU A 14 -5.33 35.20 26.77
CA LEU A 14 -5.53 34.21 25.69
C LEU A 14 -4.26 33.35 25.59
N LEU A 15 -4.30 32.17 26.17
CA LEU A 15 -3.33 31.10 25.89
C LEU A 15 -3.67 30.51 24.50
N ALA A 16 -2.91 30.93 23.48
CA ALA A 16 -2.90 30.25 22.20
C ALA A 16 -2.25 28.88 22.37
N ALA A 17 -3.04 27.83 22.51
CA ALA A 17 -2.57 26.46 22.42
C ALA A 17 -2.21 26.17 20.97
N CYS A 18 -0.92 26.18 20.63
CA CYS A 18 -0.42 25.55 19.41
C CYS A 18 -0.64 24.05 19.55
N SER A 19 -1.73 23.53 18.99
CA SER A 19 -1.90 22.11 18.73
C SER A 19 -0.93 21.75 17.61
N GLY A 20 0.29 21.36 17.94
CA GLY A 20 1.17 20.65 17.05
C GLY A 20 0.48 19.31 16.74
N GLY A 21 -0.06 19.17 15.51
CA GLY A 21 -0.52 17.89 15.02
C GLY A 21 0.70 16.98 14.91
N GLU A 22 0.90 16.10 15.87
CA GLU A 22 1.69 14.90 15.68
C GLU A 22 0.92 14.08 14.64
N GLN A 23 1.44 14.09 13.41
CA GLN A 23 1.06 13.09 12.40
C GLN A 23 1.65 11.77 12.89
N GLY A 24 0.90 11.11 13.78
CA GLY A 24 1.23 9.78 14.22
C GLY A 24 1.15 8.83 13.02
N VAL A 25 2.20 8.05 12.83
CA VAL A 25 2.19 6.87 11.99
C VAL A 25 0.98 6.03 12.42
N THR A 26 -0.07 6.05 11.63
CA THR A 26 -1.24 5.22 11.88
C THR A 26 -0.88 3.81 11.44
N THR A 27 -0.34 3.01 12.35
CA THR A 27 -0.32 1.56 12.13
C THR A 27 -1.77 1.15 11.99
N ALA A 28 -2.16 0.63 10.80
CA ALA A 28 -3.52 0.17 10.55
C ALA A 28 -3.95 -0.79 11.66
N ASP A 29 -5.12 -0.54 12.24
CA ASP A 29 -5.73 -1.50 13.16
C ASP A 29 -5.90 -2.83 12.41
N PRO A 30 -5.67 -4.01 13.04
CA PRO A 30 -5.88 -5.31 12.40
C PRO A 30 -7.24 -5.50 11.73
N GLY A 31 -8.22 -4.65 12.02
CA GLY A 31 -9.56 -4.63 11.43
C GLY A 31 -9.75 -3.69 10.23
N ASP A 32 -8.86 -2.72 10.00
CA ASP A 32 -9.05 -1.71 8.97
C ASP A 32 -9.00 -2.27 7.55
N PRO A 33 -9.83 -1.73 6.62
CA PRO A 33 -9.77 -2.14 5.22
C PRO A 33 -8.40 -1.79 4.63
N VAL A 34 -7.81 -2.75 3.91
CA VAL A 34 -6.50 -2.60 3.28
C VAL A 34 -6.41 -3.41 1.99
N ILE A 35 -5.61 -2.92 1.05
CA ILE A 35 -5.10 -3.68 -0.08
C ILE A 35 -3.59 -3.76 0.06
N VAL A 36 -3.04 -4.97 0.11
CA VAL A 36 -1.58 -5.19 0.19
C VAL A 36 -1.12 -5.90 -1.07
N LEU A 37 -0.13 -5.33 -1.73
CA LEU A 37 0.61 -5.97 -2.81
C LEU A 37 2.04 -6.19 -2.35
N SER A 38 2.48 -7.44 -2.33
CA SER A 38 3.87 -7.83 -2.05
C SER A 38 4.44 -8.57 -3.25
N GLU A 39 5.68 -8.30 -3.59
CA GLU A 39 6.41 -9.06 -4.60
C GLU A 39 7.75 -9.53 -4.04
N GLY A 40 8.03 -10.81 -4.27
CA GLY A 40 9.21 -11.48 -3.77
C GLY A 40 10.35 -11.54 -4.77
N GLU A 41 11.38 -12.26 -4.39
CA GLU A 41 12.59 -12.44 -5.20
C GLU A 41 12.34 -13.23 -6.48
N CYS A 42 13.20 -13.01 -7.47
CA CYS A 42 13.31 -13.78 -8.69
C CYS A 42 14.78 -14.11 -8.99
N ASP A 43 15.05 -14.94 -10.00
CA ASP A 43 16.41 -15.32 -10.39
C ASP A 43 17.19 -14.19 -11.06
N VAL A 44 16.54 -13.10 -11.38
CA VAL A 44 17.13 -11.89 -11.98
C VAL A 44 16.85 -10.67 -11.11
N THR A 45 16.91 -9.46 -11.67
CA THR A 45 16.62 -8.21 -10.96
C THR A 45 15.11 -7.96 -10.94
N CYS A 46 14.45 -8.24 -9.82
CA CYS A 46 13.05 -7.93 -9.57
C CYS A 46 12.93 -7.05 -8.33
N PRO A 47 11.99 -6.11 -8.30
CA PRO A 47 11.72 -5.36 -7.08
C PRO A 47 11.15 -6.28 -6.01
N VAL A 48 11.68 -6.15 -4.80
CA VAL A 48 11.19 -6.87 -3.61
C VAL A 48 10.64 -5.84 -2.65
N TYR A 49 9.35 -5.91 -2.38
CA TYR A 49 8.65 -4.91 -1.58
C TYR A 49 7.32 -5.42 -1.02
N ASP A 50 6.83 -4.72 -0.02
CA ASP A 50 5.46 -4.80 0.49
C ASP A 50 4.84 -3.40 0.44
N MET A 51 3.70 -3.25 -0.21
CA MET A 51 2.96 -1.99 -0.26
C MET A 51 1.56 -2.20 0.27
N THR A 52 1.20 -1.44 1.29
CA THR A 52 -0.15 -1.39 1.88
C THR A 52 -0.82 -0.10 1.46
N LEU A 53 -2.00 -0.18 0.86
CA LEU A 53 -2.86 0.94 0.50
C LEU A 53 -4.08 0.98 1.41
N HIS A 54 -4.45 2.18 1.85
CA HIS A 54 -5.63 2.47 2.67
C HIS A 54 -6.71 3.18 1.84
N PRO A 55 -7.98 3.18 2.30
CA PRO A 55 -9.11 3.77 1.56
C PRO A 55 -8.98 5.28 1.27
N ASP A 56 -8.25 6.01 2.11
CA ASP A 56 -7.99 7.43 1.92
C ASP A 56 -6.88 7.73 0.89
N GLY A 57 -6.27 6.66 0.34
CA GLY A 57 -5.15 6.73 -0.60
C GLY A 57 -3.79 6.92 0.07
N SER A 58 -3.72 6.87 1.39
CA SER A 58 -2.44 6.76 2.09
C SER A 58 -1.82 5.38 1.88
N TYR A 59 -0.49 5.31 1.91
CA TYR A 59 0.22 4.06 1.75
C TYR A 59 1.38 3.91 2.73
N LEU A 60 1.72 2.65 3.03
CA LEU A 60 2.95 2.23 3.65
C LEU A 60 3.70 1.34 2.67
N LEU A 61 4.93 1.72 2.32
CA LEU A 61 5.81 0.96 1.43
C LEU A 61 7.05 0.52 2.20
N ASN A 62 7.30 -0.79 2.23
CA ASN A 62 8.54 -1.37 2.71
C ASN A 62 9.34 -1.89 1.52
N GLY A 63 10.29 -1.11 1.04
CA GLY A 63 11.20 -1.47 -0.02
C GLY A 63 12.36 -2.31 0.50
N VAL A 64 12.57 -3.50 -0.07
CA VAL A 64 13.62 -4.42 0.38
C VAL A 64 14.80 -4.42 -0.57
N ARG A 65 14.58 -4.67 -1.86
CA ARG A 65 15.65 -4.81 -2.85
C ARG A 65 15.18 -4.42 -4.25
N PHE A 66 16.07 -3.82 -5.04
CA PHE A 66 15.81 -3.38 -6.42
C PHE A 66 14.61 -2.42 -6.53
N VAL A 67 14.50 -1.52 -5.59
CA VAL A 67 13.46 -0.50 -5.49
C VAL A 67 14.10 0.90 -5.44
N LYS A 68 13.33 1.95 -5.74
CA LYS A 68 13.80 3.34 -5.68
C LYS A 68 14.29 3.74 -4.29
N SER A 69 13.61 3.26 -3.25
CA SER A 69 13.94 3.55 -1.86
C SER A 69 13.85 2.28 -1.03
N ALA A 70 14.96 1.87 -0.41
CA ALA A 70 14.96 0.77 0.54
C ALA A 70 14.50 1.25 1.92
N GLY A 71 13.87 0.34 2.68
CA GLY A 71 13.29 0.62 3.98
C GLY A 71 11.83 1.07 3.90
N VAL A 72 11.33 1.56 5.04
CA VAL A 72 9.93 1.97 5.18
C VAL A 72 9.76 3.43 4.75
N SER A 73 8.77 3.68 3.91
CA SER A 73 8.32 5.01 3.52
C SER A 73 6.79 5.09 3.52
N GLU A 74 6.28 6.28 3.75
CA GLU A 74 4.85 6.58 3.83
C GLU A 74 4.52 7.75 2.92
N GLY A 75 3.29 7.78 2.44
CA GLY A 75 2.80 8.88 1.62
C GLY A 75 1.33 8.72 1.26
N ALA A 76 0.89 9.50 0.29
CA ALA A 76 -0.45 9.41 -0.26
C ALA A 76 -0.41 9.54 -1.78
N ILE A 77 -1.19 8.70 -2.46
CA ILE A 77 -1.37 8.72 -3.92
C ILE A 77 -2.80 9.12 -4.33
N GLY A 78 -3.60 9.51 -3.33
CA GLY A 78 -4.99 9.94 -3.51
C GLY A 78 -6.01 8.81 -3.42
N SER A 79 -7.22 9.16 -3.01
CA SER A 79 -8.32 8.19 -2.80
C SER A 79 -8.79 7.50 -4.09
N SER A 80 -8.50 8.05 -5.28
CA SER A 80 -8.78 7.37 -6.55
C SER A 80 -8.01 6.07 -6.70
N ALA A 81 -6.77 5.99 -6.16
CA ALA A 81 -5.96 4.78 -6.20
C ALA A 81 -6.62 3.60 -5.50
N TRP A 82 -7.29 3.84 -4.37
CA TRP A 82 -8.09 2.81 -3.70
C TRP A 82 -9.21 2.29 -4.59
N ALA A 83 -10.01 3.19 -5.17
CA ALA A 83 -11.12 2.81 -6.04
C ALA A 83 -10.65 2.06 -7.30
N GLU A 84 -9.53 2.46 -7.87
CA GLU A 84 -8.92 1.79 -9.03
C GLU A 84 -8.39 0.39 -8.65
N ALA A 85 -7.78 0.25 -7.48
CA ALA A 85 -7.30 -1.05 -6.97
C ALA A 85 -8.47 -1.99 -6.64
N GLU A 86 -9.53 -1.50 -5.96
CA GLU A 86 -10.75 -2.29 -5.73
C GLU A 86 -11.38 -2.75 -7.04
N LYS A 87 -11.50 -1.84 -8.01
CA LYS A 87 -12.01 -2.18 -9.33
C LYS A 87 -11.18 -3.26 -10.01
N ALA A 88 -9.86 -3.18 -9.95
CA ALA A 88 -8.99 -4.21 -10.51
C ALA A 88 -9.20 -5.58 -9.85
N LEU A 89 -9.41 -5.61 -8.54
CA LEU A 89 -9.72 -6.82 -7.77
C LEU A 89 -11.09 -7.42 -8.15
N GLU A 90 -12.10 -6.57 -8.31
CA GLU A 90 -13.44 -6.97 -8.70
C GLU A 90 -13.47 -7.50 -10.14
N ASP A 91 -12.86 -6.77 -11.09
CA ASP A 91 -12.80 -7.14 -12.51
C ASP A 91 -12.09 -8.49 -12.72
N ALA A 92 -11.08 -8.78 -11.90
CA ALA A 92 -10.39 -10.07 -11.90
C ALA A 92 -11.18 -11.20 -11.23
N GLY A 93 -12.31 -10.91 -10.58
CA GLY A 93 -13.05 -11.89 -9.79
C GLY A 93 -12.26 -12.42 -8.59
N PHE A 94 -11.52 -11.55 -7.90
CA PHE A 94 -10.56 -11.89 -6.84
C PHE A 94 -11.08 -12.92 -5.83
N TRP A 95 -12.34 -12.81 -5.43
CA TRP A 95 -12.93 -13.71 -4.43
C TRP A 95 -13.11 -15.13 -4.93
N THR A 96 -13.19 -15.35 -6.23
CA THR A 96 -13.42 -16.68 -6.86
C THR A 96 -12.12 -17.35 -7.32
N ILE A 97 -11.04 -16.58 -7.55
CA ILE A 97 -9.74 -17.15 -7.92
C ILE A 97 -9.24 -18.07 -6.78
N PRO A 98 -8.71 -19.27 -7.05
CA PRO A 98 -8.07 -20.08 -6.03
C PRO A 98 -6.95 -19.30 -5.30
N ALA A 99 -6.86 -19.43 -3.98
CA ALA A 99 -5.95 -18.62 -3.17
C ALA A 99 -4.46 -18.86 -3.47
N ASP A 100 -4.12 -20.02 -4.02
CA ASP A 100 -2.75 -20.34 -4.42
C ASP A 100 -2.69 -20.64 -5.93
N GLN A 101 -1.98 -19.78 -6.65
CA GLN A 101 -1.74 -19.81 -8.08
C GLN A 101 -0.23 -19.95 -8.37
N THR A 102 0.48 -20.73 -7.54
CA THR A 102 1.95 -20.89 -7.63
C THR A 102 2.38 -22.29 -8.05
N SER A 103 1.43 -23.21 -8.33
CA SER A 103 1.74 -24.60 -8.66
C SER A 103 2.63 -24.69 -9.90
N SER A 104 3.69 -25.50 -9.79
CA SER A 104 4.62 -25.78 -10.88
C SER A 104 4.07 -26.71 -11.97
N ASP A 105 2.86 -27.25 -11.76
CA ASP A 105 2.28 -28.26 -12.67
C ASP A 105 1.73 -27.63 -13.96
N HIS A 106 1.60 -26.32 -14.01
CA HIS A 106 1.17 -25.63 -15.22
C HIS A 106 2.31 -25.57 -16.26
N PRO A 107 2.07 -25.96 -17.52
CA PRO A 107 3.14 -26.08 -18.53
C PRO A 107 3.84 -24.76 -18.87
N SER A 108 3.21 -23.62 -18.61
CA SER A 108 3.81 -22.30 -18.81
C SER A 108 4.49 -21.73 -17.55
N CYS A 109 4.50 -22.51 -16.46
CA CYS A 109 5.19 -22.10 -15.23
C CYS A 109 6.70 -22.07 -15.45
N GLN A 110 7.30 -20.90 -15.31
CA GLN A 110 8.74 -20.72 -15.48
C GLN A 110 9.40 -20.64 -14.10
N PRO A 111 10.45 -21.41 -13.85
CA PRO A 111 11.27 -21.23 -12.65
C PRO A 111 11.90 -19.84 -12.65
N GLY A 112 12.15 -19.31 -11.44
CA GLY A 112 12.83 -18.04 -11.28
C GLY A 112 11.96 -16.78 -11.46
N THR A 113 10.66 -16.93 -11.75
CA THR A 113 9.72 -15.79 -11.74
C THR A 113 9.33 -15.41 -10.31
N PRO A 114 9.11 -14.11 -10.01
CA PRO A 114 8.73 -13.67 -8.69
C PRO A 114 7.34 -14.19 -8.31
N THR A 115 7.12 -14.41 -7.02
CA THR A 115 5.78 -14.64 -6.50
C THR A 115 5.22 -13.32 -6.01
N ALA A 116 4.04 -12.95 -6.49
CA ALA A 116 3.25 -11.87 -5.95
C ALA A 116 2.26 -12.40 -4.90
N SER A 117 1.98 -11.60 -3.88
CA SER A 117 0.93 -11.85 -2.90
C SER A 117 0.02 -10.63 -2.86
N VAL A 118 -1.29 -10.85 -2.98
CA VAL A 118 -2.31 -9.80 -2.89
C VAL A 118 -3.23 -10.12 -1.74
N THR A 119 -3.31 -9.23 -0.76
CA THR A 119 -4.29 -9.32 0.32
C THR A 119 -5.31 -8.19 0.15
N TRP A 120 -6.58 -8.53 0.15
CA TRP A 120 -7.66 -7.56 0.21
C TRP A 120 -8.54 -7.83 1.42
N ARG A 121 -8.67 -6.83 2.28
CA ARG A 121 -9.63 -6.77 3.39
C ARG A 121 -10.61 -5.62 3.16
N THR A 122 -11.90 -5.96 3.09
CA THR A 122 -12.98 -4.99 2.88
C THR A 122 -13.39 -4.31 4.18
N GLN A 123 -14.22 -3.26 4.07
CA GLN A 123 -14.78 -2.57 5.24
C GLN A 123 -15.65 -3.48 6.12
N GLU A 124 -16.27 -4.51 5.53
CA GLU A 124 -17.08 -5.51 6.25
C GLU A 124 -16.21 -6.60 6.91
N GLY A 125 -14.89 -6.48 6.81
CA GLY A 125 -13.95 -7.42 7.40
C GLY A 125 -13.75 -8.72 6.62
N LYS A 126 -14.31 -8.85 5.42
CA LYS A 126 -14.01 -9.98 4.53
C LYS A 126 -12.58 -9.88 4.06
N GLN A 127 -11.78 -10.94 4.23
CA GLN A 127 -10.38 -10.94 3.85
C GLN A 127 -10.02 -12.19 3.06
N LYS A 128 -9.14 -11.99 2.08
CA LYS A 128 -8.48 -13.08 1.35
C LYS A 128 -7.06 -12.67 0.96
N THR A 129 -6.16 -13.64 0.91
CA THR A 129 -4.84 -13.50 0.32
C THR A 129 -4.74 -14.44 -0.88
N LEU A 130 -4.35 -13.88 -2.03
CA LEU A 130 -4.01 -14.60 -3.24
C LEU A 130 -2.50 -14.63 -3.39
N LYS A 131 -1.91 -15.80 -3.61
CA LYS A 131 -0.52 -15.96 -4.05
C LYS A 131 -0.51 -16.28 -5.53
N TYR A 132 0.23 -15.53 -6.30
CA TYR A 132 0.32 -15.66 -7.75
C TYR A 132 1.76 -15.71 -8.23
N ARG A 133 2.06 -16.64 -9.12
CA ARG A 133 3.33 -16.68 -9.86
C ARG A 133 3.04 -16.60 -11.35
N PRO A 134 3.65 -15.64 -12.08
CA PRO A 134 3.47 -15.51 -13.53
C PRO A 134 3.75 -16.82 -14.27
N GLY A 135 2.84 -17.20 -15.15
CA GLY A 135 2.93 -18.44 -15.91
C GLY A 135 2.53 -19.72 -15.17
N CYS A 136 2.40 -19.70 -13.84
CA CYS A 136 2.01 -20.85 -13.04
C CYS A 136 0.52 -20.86 -12.69
N GLY A 137 -0.13 -19.71 -12.67
CA GLY A 137 -1.53 -19.53 -12.35
C GLY A 137 -2.43 -19.34 -13.59
N GLY A 138 -3.72 -19.22 -13.35
CA GLY A 138 -4.71 -18.94 -14.38
C GLY A 138 -4.60 -17.53 -14.98
N GLU A 139 -5.39 -17.31 -16.04
CA GLU A 139 -5.41 -16.01 -16.76
C GLU A 139 -5.91 -14.87 -15.88
N GLU A 140 -6.80 -15.17 -14.91
CA GLU A 140 -7.39 -14.18 -14.01
C GLU A 140 -6.35 -13.45 -13.18
N GLY A 141 -5.37 -14.17 -12.64
CA GLY A 141 -4.25 -13.58 -11.89
C GLY A 141 -3.27 -12.80 -12.77
N ARG A 142 -3.18 -13.17 -14.05
CA ARG A 142 -2.27 -12.52 -15.00
C ARG A 142 -2.60 -11.05 -15.23
N ALA A 143 -3.88 -10.70 -15.33
CA ALA A 143 -4.32 -9.32 -15.53
C ALA A 143 -4.31 -8.49 -14.24
N LEU A 144 -4.52 -9.14 -13.09
CA LEU A 144 -4.66 -8.48 -11.80
C LEU A 144 -3.38 -7.75 -11.37
N ILE A 145 -2.21 -8.41 -11.43
CA ILE A 145 -0.96 -7.81 -10.93
C ILE A 145 -0.58 -6.53 -11.68
N PRO A 146 -0.60 -6.49 -13.04
CA PRO A 146 -0.37 -5.24 -13.78
C PRO A 146 -1.38 -4.14 -13.45
N ALA A 147 -2.67 -4.48 -13.28
CA ALA A 147 -3.69 -3.51 -12.95
C ALA A 147 -3.49 -2.92 -11.54
N LEU A 148 -3.15 -3.74 -10.55
CA LEU A 148 -2.80 -3.27 -9.21
C LEU A 148 -1.55 -2.40 -9.21
N ARG A 149 -0.51 -2.79 -9.95
CA ARG A 149 0.71 -1.96 -10.08
C ARG A 149 0.38 -0.58 -10.64
N ALA A 150 -0.50 -0.50 -11.64
CA ALA A 150 -0.93 0.78 -12.19
C ALA A 150 -1.69 1.63 -11.15
N ALA A 151 -2.66 1.05 -10.45
CA ALA A 151 -3.43 1.72 -9.40
C ALA A 151 -2.55 2.20 -8.23
N LEU A 152 -1.49 1.46 -7.91
CA LEU A 152 -0.53 1.76 -6.84
C LEU A 152 0.61 2.69 -7.28
N HIS A 153 0.57 3.25 -8.47
CA HIS A 153 1.63 4.11 -9.03
C HIS A 153 3.02 3.46 -8.96
N PHE A 154 3.07 2.16 -9.28
CA PHE A 154 4.28 1.33 -9.15
C PHE A 154 5.52 1.95 -9.80
N ASP A 155 5.40 2.46 -11.03
CA ASP A 155 6.51 3.06 -11.77
C ASP A 155 7.03 4.35 -11.12
N ASP A 156 6.15 5.07 -10.42
CA ASP A 156 6.51 6.31 -9.72
C ASP A 156 7.17 6.04 -8.37
N LEU A 157 6.67 5.06 -7.62
CA LEU A 157 7.05 4.83 -6.23
C LEU A 157 8.12 3.75 -6.05
N ILE A 158 8.04 2.68 -6.82
CA ILE A 158 8.81 1.47 -6.58
C ILE A 158 9.87 1.25 -7.65
N TRP A 159 9.50 1.38 -8.91
CA TRP A 159 10.31 0.92 -10.02
C TRP A 159 10.28 1.86 -11.21
N THR A 160 11.43 2.08 -11.85
CA THR A 160 11.55 2.78 -13.13
C THR A 160 12.35 1.94 -14.11
N ASP A 161 12.36 2.33 -15.40
CA ASP A 161 13.26 1.77 -16.41
C ASP A 161 14.74 1.91 -16.02
N GLU A 162 15.07 2.90 -15.20
CA GLU A 162 16.35 3.05 -14.50
C GLU A 162 16.39 2.16 -13.24
N ARG A 163 16.55 0.88 -13.40
CA ARG A 163 16.56 -0.10 -12.31
C ARG A 163 17.76 0.09 -11.40
N PHE A 164 17.51 0.43 -10.13
CA PHE A 164 18.55 0.56 -9.13
C PHE A 164 18.53 -0.64 -8.18
N ALA A 165 19.72 -1.17 -7.90
CA ALA A 165 19.90 -1.93 -6.68
C ALA A 165 20.05 -0.94 -5.50
N PRO A 166 19.56 -1.25 -4.30
CA PRO A 166 19.71 -0.39 -3.12
C PRO A 166 21.17 -0.10 -2.73
N ASP A 167 22.10 -0.96 -3.16
CA ASP A 167 23.55 -0.81 -2.99
C ASP A 167 24.22 0.08 -4.05
N GLY A 168 23.43 0.70 -4.94
CA GLY A 168 23.94 1.53 -6.03
C GLY A 168 24.45 0.73 -7.24
N SER A 169 24.34 -0.60 -7.26
CA SER A 169 24.60 -1.40 -8.45
C SER A 169 23.47 -1.22 -9.47
N ARG A 170 23.82 -1.11 -10.75
CA ARG A 170 22.87 -0.97 -11.88
C ARG A 170 22.96 -2.17 -12.80
#